data_cb16c35fe5d4fa6e4c32fc77f1259a05
#
_entry.id   cb16c35fe5d4fa6e4c32fc77f1259a05
#
_cell.length_a   1.000
_cell.length_b   1.000
_cell.length_c   1.000
_cell.angle_alpha   90.00
_cell.angle_beta   90.00
_cell.angle_gamma   90.00
#
_symmetry.space_group_name_H-M   'P 1'
#
loop_
_entity.id
_entity.type
_entity.pdbx_description
1 polymer ?
#
loop_
_entity_poly.entity_id
_entity_poly.type
_entity_poly.pdbx_seq_one_letter_code
_entity_poly.pdbx_strand_id
1 'polypeptide(L)'
;MAIQHYSSKIDWGLPAVMGGILLLGMAMLFWIGMAWYIVLILGIVLFGYIGVSCFQISYAIKDDELGVHNEVKWNWYPIENIIEVRKVKSILAAPAMSFTRVQIKFKRGTTKTAFHLEISPKDRDKFIQDLLTINPNIKVI
;
A
#
# COMPACT_ATOMS: atom_id res chain seq x y z
N MET A 1 8.66 -22.02 9.73
CA MET A 1 9.38 -21.27 8.67
C MET A 1 9.62 -19.83 9.07
N ALA A 2 10.69 -19.23 8.57
CA ALA A 2 10.94 -17.83 8.87
C ALA A 2 9.93 -16.94 8.15
N ILE A 3 9.32 -16.00 8.88
CA ILE A 3 8.44 -14.99 8.28
C ILE A 3 9.35 -13.96 7.59
N GLN A 4 9.17 -13.78 6.29
CA GLN A 4 9.86 -12.75 5.54
C GLN A 4 9.01 -11.49 5.48
N HIS A 5 9.50 -10.41 6.09
CA HIS A 5 8.84 -9.12 6.08
C HIS A 5 9.38 -8.21 4.99
N TYR A 6 8.49 -7.52 4.30
CA TYR A 6 8.81 -6.53 3.28
C TYR A 6 8.16 -5.20 3.64
N SER A 7 8.99 -4.16 3.71
CA SER A 7 8.48 -2.80 3.88
C SER A 7 7.85 -2.30 2.59
N SER A 8 6.78 -1.51 2.71
CA SER A 8 6.23 -0.78 1.57
C SER A 8 7.20 0.32 1.13
N LYS A 9 7.32 0.50 -0.18
CA LYS A 9 7.98 1.67 -0.75
C LYS A 9 7.06 2.88 -0.60
N ILE A 10 7.59 3.98 -0.11
CA ILE A 10 6.90 5.25 0.02
C ILE A 10 7.51 6.21 -1.00
N ASP A 11 6.71 6.67 -1.95
CA ASP A 11 7.10 7.77 -2.83
C ASP A 11 6.69 9.07 -2.14
N TRP A 12 7.65 9.80 -1.61
CA TRP A 12 7.42 11.04 -0.84
C TRP A 12 6.64 12.12 -1.59
N GLY A 13 6.57 12.03 -2.92
CA GLY A 13 5.70 12.88 -3.73
C GLY A 13 4.23 12.77 -3.36
N LEU A 14 3.72 11.58 -3.00
CA LEU A 14 2.32 11.38 -2.60
C LEU A 14 1.99 12.08 -1.29
N PRO A 15 2.71 11.83 -0.16
CA PRO A 15 2.49 12.56 1.07
C PRO A 15 2.69 14.08 0.92
N ALA A 16 3.64 14.52 0.09
CA ALA A 16 3.87 15.93 -0.18
C ALA A 16 2.67 16.60 -0.88
N VAL A 17 2.09 15.96 -1.89
CA VAL A 17 0.88 16.47 -2.57
C VAL A 17 -0.30 16.49 -1.60
N MET A 18 -0.52 15.44 -0.83
CA MET A 18 -1.59 15.38 0.17
C MET A 18 -1.42 16.47 1.23
N GLY A 19 -0.21 16.65 1.73
CA GLY A 19 0.13 17.71 2.68
C GLY A 19 -0.08 19.10 2.11
N GLY A 20 0.29 19.33 0.84
CA GLY A 20 0.06 20.60 0.13
C GLY A 20 -1.41 20.96 0.00
N ILE A 21 -2.24 19.99 -0.39
CA ILE A 21 -3.71 20.16 -0.48
C ILE A 21 -4.29 20.48 0.89
N LEU A 22 -3.83 19.79 1.94
CA LEU A 22 -4.27 20.03 3.31
C LEU A 22 -3.91 21.44 3.78
N LEU A 23 -2.68 21.91 3.52
CA LEU A 23 -2.24 23.26 3.87
C LEU A 23 -3.08 24.34 3.16
N LEU A 24 -3.39 24.16 1.88
CA LEU A 24 -4.27 25.07 1.14
C LEU A 24 -5.67 25.10 1.74
N GLY A 25 -6.23 23.95 2.09
CA GLY A 25 -7.52 23.86 2.77
C GLY A 25 -7.52 24.57 4.13
N MET A 26 -6.46 24.40 4.92
CA MET A 26 -6.30 25.11 6.20
C MET A 26 -6.20 26.62 6.03
N ALA A 27 -5.44 27.08 5.03
CA ALA A 27 -5.34 28.51 4.70
C ALA A 27 -6.71 29.10 4.31
N MET A 28 -7.50 28.34 3.55
CA MET A 28 -8.85 28.74 3.16
C MET A 28 -9.79 28.81 4.36
N LEU A 29 -9.75 27.84 5.27
CA LEU A 29 -10.54 27.86 6.52
C LEU A 29 -10.20 29.08 7.39
N PHE A 30 -8.91 29.42 7.48
CA PHE A 30 -8.45 30.60 8.18
C PHE A 30 -8.96 31.89 7.54
N TRP A 31 -8.94 31.96 6.19
CA TRP A 31 -9.44 33.13 5.45
C TRP A 31 -10.94 33.39 5.68
N ILE A 32 -11.76 32.35 5.71
CA ILE A 32 -13.21 32.51 5.99
C ILE A 32 -13.56 32.84 7.46
N GLY A 33 -12.51 33.03 8.28
CA GLY A 33 -12.68 33.47 9.68
C GLY A 33 -12.89 32.36 10.69
N MET A 34 -12.56 31.11 10.35
CA MET A 34 -12.59 30.03 11.34
C MET A 34 -11.54 30.29 12.43
N ALA A 35 -11.89 30.01 13.68
CA ALA A 35 -11.01 30.22 14.81
C ALA A 35 -9.68 29.44 14.63
N TRP A 36 -8.57 30.13 14.80
CA TRP A 36 -7.22 29.59 14.52
C TRP A 36 -6.90 28.29 15.25
N TYR A 37 -7.39 28.12 16.48
CA TYR A 37 -7.16 26.90 17.28
C TYR A 37 -7.88 25.67 16.69
N ILE A 38 -9.08 25.87 16.08
CA ILE A 38 -9.81 24.80 15.40
C ILE A 38 -9.02 24.36 14.15
N VAL A 39 -8.52 25.30 13.35
CA VAL A 39 -7.70 25.01 12.18
C VAL A 39 -6.43 24.27 12.58
N LEU A 40 -5.79 24.66 13.67
CA LEU A 40 -4.59 24.00 14.19
C LEU A 40 -4.88 22.55 14.62
N ILE A 41 -5.95 22.33 15.39
CA ILE A 41 -6.32 20.99 15.85
C ILE A 41 -6.64 20.07 14.65
N LEU A 42 -7.43 20.55 13.70
CA LEU A 42 -7.71 19.80 12.45
C LEU A 42 -6.43 19.46 11.69
N GLY A 43 -5.51 20.42 11.60
CA GLY A 43 -4.21 20.18 10.98
C GLY A 43 -3.42 19.07 11.65
N ILE A 44 -3.27 19.12 12.96
CA ILE A 44 -2.54 18.10 13.73
C ILE A 44 -3.17 16.70 13.52
N VAL A 45 -4.49 16.60 13.61
CA VAL A 45 -5.20 15.33 13.43
C VAL A 45 -5.01 14.77 12.02
N LEU A 46 -5.19 15.61 11.00
CA LEU A 46 -5.10 15.17 9.60
C LEU A 46 -3.66 14.85 9.18
N PHE A 47 -2.68 15.67 9.57
CA PHE A 47 -1.26 15.37 9.33
C PHE A 47 -0.80 14.11 10.08
N GLY A 48 -1.25 13.94 11.34
CA GLY A 48 -1.00 12.72 12.10
C GLY A 48 -1.57 11.48 11.42
N TYR A 49 -2.80 11.56 10.93
CA TYR A 49 -3.45 10.47 10.19
C TYR A 49 -2.67 10.11 8.91
N ILE A 50 -2.29 11.09 8.10
CA ILE A 50 -1.48 10.86 6.89
C ILE A 50 -0.15 10.18 7.25
N GLY A 51 0.53 10.66 8.29
CA GLY A 51 1.79 10.09 8.75
C GLY A 51 1.64 8.62 9.15
N VAL A 52 0.65 8.32 9.99
CA VAL A 52 0.37 6.94 10.43
C VAL A 52 0.05 6.04 9.24
N SER A 53 -0.83 6.47 8.34
CA SER A 53 -1.23 5.70 7.16
C SER A 53 -0.04 5.37 6.24
N CYS A 54 0.94 6.28 6.11
CA CYS A 54 2.12 6.05 5.30
C CYS A 54 3.03 4.92 5.82
N PHE A 55 3.10 4.74 7.15
CA PHE A 55 4.03 3.79 7.76
C PHE A 55 3.41 2.43 8.12
N GLN A 56 2.10 2.28 8.07
CA GLN A 56 1.43 1.03 8.48
C GLN A 56 1.31 -0.03 7.40
N ILE A 57 1.61 0.27 6.15
CA ILE A 57 1.53 -0.70 5.07
C ILE A 57 2.81 -1.56 5.06
N SER A 58 2.64 -2.85 5.26
CA SER A 58 3.72 -3.83 5.20
C SER A 58 3.23 -5.14 4.57
N TYR A 59 4.18 -5.92 4.07
CA TYR A 59 3.91 -7.20 3.43
C TYR A 59 4.72 -8.29 4.11
N ALA A 60 4.19 -9.51 4.13
CA ALA A 60 4.90 -10.66 4.66
C ALA A 60 4.61 -11.91 3.83
N ILE A 61 5.59 -12.79 3.76
CA ILE A 61 5.42 -14.15 3.23
C ILE A 61 5.62 -15.11 4.39
N LYS A 62 4.61 -15.90 4.67
CA LYS A 62 4.59 -16.88 5.75
C LYS A 62 3.82 -18.12 5.32
N ASP A 63 4.42 -19.30 5.50
CA ASP A 63 3.74 -20.61 5.33
C ASP A 63 2.96 -20.72 4.01
N ASP A 64 3.59 -20.32 2.89
CA ASP A 64 2.99 -20.31 1.54
C ASP A 64 1.81 -19.36 1.35
N GLU A 65 1.66 -18.39 2.25
CA GLU A 65 0.69 -17.31 2.16
C GLU A 65 1.36 -15.94 2.04
N LEU A 66 0.76 -15.08 1.22
CA LEU A 66 1.10 -13.66 1.11
C LEU A 66 0.23 -12.85 2.05
N GLY A 67 0.83 -12.25 3.04
CA GLY A 67 0.17 -11.31 3.95
C GLY A 67 0.33 -9.86 3.49
N VAL A 68 -0.76 -9.12 3.50
CA VAL A 68 -0.79 -7.68 3.28
C VAL A 68 -1.41 -7.03 4.51
N HIS A 69 -0.62 -6.20 5.19
CA HIS A 69 -1.08 -5.41 6.31
C HIS A 69 -1.62 -4.07 5.81
N ASN A 70 -2.89 -3.85 6.01
CA ASN A 70 -3.52 -2.56 5.89
C ASN A 70 -3.71 -1.99 7.30
N GLU A 71 -3.88 -0.69 7.41
CA GLU A 71 -4.00 0.10 8.65
C GLU A 71 -4.62 -0.62 9.87
N VAL A 72 -5.44 -1.65 9.67
CA VAL A 72 -6.22 -2.31 10.72
C VAL A 72 -5.92 -3.80 10.87
N LYS A 73 -5.66 -4.51 9.76
CA LYS A 73 -5.56 -5.98 9.78
C LYS A 73 -4.64 -6.56 8.72
N TRP A 74 -4.18 -7.78 8.97
CA TRP A 74 -3.53 -8.62 7.99
C TRP A 74 -4.58 -9.33 7.13
N ASN A 75 -4.39 -9.27 5.81
CA ASN A 75 -5.12 -10.08 4.85
C ASN A 75 -4.15 -11.09 4.25
N TRP A 76 -4.47 -12.37 4.34
CA TRP A 76 -3.63 -13.47 3.88
C TRP A 76 -4.21 -14.07 2.59
N TYR A 77 -3.34 -14.33 1.63
CA TYR A 77 -3.68 -14.85 0.32
C TYR A 77 -2.77 -16.04 -0.01
N PRO A 78 -3.34 -17.24 -0.33
CA PRO A 78 -2.54 -18.38 -0.73
C PRO A 78 -1.72 -18.11 -1.99
N ILE A 79 -0.40 -18.33 -1.93
CA ILE A 79 0.52 -18.07 -3.06
C ILE A 79 0.29 -19.06 -4.20
N GLU A 80 -0.21 -20.27 -3.90
CA GLU A 80 -0.60 -21.27 -4.92
C GLU A 80 -1.68 -20.76 -5.90
N ASN A 81 -2.48 -19.80 -5.46
CA ASN A 81 -3.55 -19.20 -6.25
C ASN A 81 -3.11 -18.00 -7.09
N ILE A 82 -1.85 -17.60 -6.99
CA ILE A 82 -1.27 -16.55 -7.84
C ILE A 82 -0.96 -17.15 -9.21
N ILE A 83 -1.50 -16.55 -10.26
CA ILE A 83 -1.27 -16.97 -11.64
C ILE A 83 -0.32 -16.05 -12.42
N GLU A 84 -0.32 -14.77 -12.07
CA GLU A 84 0.47 -13.77 -12.79
C GLU A 84 0.96 -12.66 -11.85
N VAL A 85 2.17 -12.23 -12.07
CA VAL A 85 2.79 -11.09 -11.39
C VAL A 85 3.37 -10.14 -12.43
N ARG A 86 3.04 -8.86 -12.32
CA ARG A 86 3.46 -7.82 -13.27
C ARG A 86 3.98 -6.59 -12.52
N LYS A 87 5.07 -6.02 -13.01
CA LYS A 87 5.54 -4.70 -12.56
C LYS A 87 4.74 -3.61 -13.28
N VAL A 88 4.05 -2.77 -12.53
CA VAL A 88 3.19 -1.71 -13.08
C VAL A 88 3.51 -0.36 -12.46
N LYS A 89 3.12 0.70 -13.16
CA LYS A 89 3.02 2.05 -12.60
C LYS A 89 1.53 2.41 -12.53
N SER A 90 1.04 2.68 -11.34
CA SER A 90 -0.37 2.96 -11.10
C SER A 90 -0.55 4.08 -10.09
N ILE A 91 -1.55 4.91 -10.32
CA ILE A 91 -2.00 5.97 -9.40
C ILE A 91 -3.30 5.61 -8.69
N LEU A 92 -3.84 4.42 -8.98
CA LEU A 92 -5.10 3.97 -8.38
C LEU A 92 -4.97 3.73 -6.88
N ALA A 93 -6.06 3.88 -6.15
CA ALA A 93 -6.11 3.56 -4.74
C ALA A 93 -5.88 2.06 -4.51
N ALA A 94 -4.82 1.74 -3.77
CA ALA A 94 -4.43 0.38 -3.44
C ALA A 94 -3.67 0.41 -2.11
N PRO A 95 -3.45 -0.72 -1.43
CA PRO A 95 -2.60 -0.80 -0.25
C PRO A 95 -1.12 -0.64 -0.65
N ALA A 96 -0.79 0.53 -1.19
CA ALA A 96 0.53 0.88 -1.71
C ALA A 96 0.71 2.40 -1.73
N MET A 97 1.80 2.87 -1.17
CA MET A 97 2.16 4.30 -1.10
C MET A 97 3.18 4.71 -2.18
N SER A 98 3.23 3.98 -3.29
CA SER A 98 4.15 4.24 -4.39
C SER A 98 3.45 4.10 -5.73
N PHE A 99 3.92 4.88 -6.71
CA PHE A 99 3.49 4.75 -8.11
C PHE A 99 4.06 3.48 -8.76
N THR A 100 5.21 3.00 -8.28
CA THR A 100 5.83 1.76 -8.79
C THR A 100 5.35 0.58 -7.99
N ARG A 101 4.51 -0.26 -8.61
CA ARG A 101 3.80 -1.35 -7.94
C ARG A 101 4.09 -2.71 -8.56
N VAL A 102 3.72 -3.73 -7.84
CA VAL A 102 3.60 -5.11 -8.32
C VAL A 102 2.13 -5.45 -8.32
N GLN A 103 1.59 -5.74 -9.49
CA GLN A 103 0.23 -6.23 -9.67
C GLN A 103 0.25 -7.76 -9.61
N ILE A 104 -0.55 -8.32 -8.72
CA ILE A 104 -0.69 -9.76 -8.50
C ILE A 104 -2.08 -10.17 -8.93
N LYS A 105 -2.16 -11.14 -9.83
CA LYS A 105 -3.42 -11.70 -10.32
C LYS A 105 -3.64 -13.09 -9.72
N PHE A 106 -4.81 -13.30 -9.16
CA PHE A 106 -5.21 -14.57 -8.56
C PHE A 106 -6.16 -15.36 -9.46
N LYS A 107 -6.25 -16.66 -9.23
CA LYS A 107 -7.28 -17.52 -9.82
C LYS A 107 -8.67 -17.00 -9.48
N ARG A 108 -9.60 -17.14 -10.41
CA ARG A 108 -10.99 -16.71 -10.22
C ARG A 108 -11.62 -17.44 -9.03
N GLY A 109 -12.23 -16.68 -8.12
CA GLY A 109 -12.88 -17.24 -6.91
C GLY A 109 -12.02 -17.28 -5.66
N THR A 110 -10.73 -16.94 -5.75
CA THR A 110 -9.81 -16.94 -4.59
C THR A 110 -10.04 -15.79 -3.64
N THR A 111 -10.47 -14.64 -4.14
CA THR A 111 -10.71 -13.42 -3.34
C THR A 111 -12.13 -12.92 -3.53
N LYS A 112 -12.76 -12.49 -2.42
CA LYS A 112 -14.15 -12.01 -2.44
C LYS A 112 -14.33 -10.69 -3.21
N THR A 113 -13.28 -9.89 -3.36
CA THR A 113 -13.40 -8.49 -3.78
C THR A 113 -12.45 -8.05 -4.88
N ALA A 114 -11.32 -8.71 -5.10
CA ALA A 114 -10.34 -8.23 -6.07
C ALA A 114 -9.75 -9.38 -6.89
N PHE A 115 -9.86 -9.23 -8.19
CA PHE A 115 -9.18 -10.09 -9.15
C PHE A 115 -7.69 -9.77 -9.25
N HIS A 116 -7.31 -8.55 -8.82
CA HIS A 116 -5.96 -8.02 -8.83
C HIS A 116 -5.65 -7.36 -7.50
N LEU A 117 -4.47 -7.66 -6.97
CA LEU A 117 -3.89 -7.00 -5.81
C LEU A 117 -2.70 -6.17 -6.27
N GLU A 118 -2.66 -4.89 -5.95
CA GLU A 118 -1.51 -4.02 -6.22
C GLU A 118 -0.81 -3.68 -4.92
N ILE A 119 0.47 -4.00 -4.85
CA ILE A 119 1.34 -3.74 -3.70
C ILE A 119 2.62 -3.03 -4.15
N SER A 120 3.31 -2.36 -3.24
CA SER A 120 4.58 -1.68 -3.54
C SER A 120 5.70 -2.09 -2.59
N PRO A 121 6.21 -3.32 -2.68
CA PRO A 121 7.35 -3.72 -1.88
C PRO A 121 8.59 -2.90 -2.26
N LYS A 122 9.43 -2.58 -1.27
CA LYS A 122 10.64 -1.77 -1.47
C LYS A 122 11.60 -2.43 -2.47
N ASP A 123 11.79 -3.73 -2.35
CA ASP A 123 12.56 -4.55 -3.29
C ASP A 123 11.63 -5.48 -4.06
N ARG A 124 11.20 -5.01 -5.24
CA ARG A 124 10.25 -5.74 -6.08
C ARG A 124 10.86 -7.02 -6.68
N ASP A 125 12.14 -6.98 -7.02
CA ASP A 125 12.80 -8.11 -7.67
C ASP A 125 12.98 -9.27 -6.70
N LYS A 126 13.47 -8.99 -5.50
CA LYS A 126 13.57 -9.99 -4.43
C LYS A 126 12.21 -10.55 -4.06
N PHE A 127 11.21 -9.69 -3.91
CA PHE A 127 9.84 -10.10 -3.59
C PHE A 127 9.27 -11.08 -4.64
N ILE A 128 9.45 -10.77 -5.93
CA ILE A 128 8.99 -11.65 -7.02
C ILE A 128 9.76 -12.96 -7.02
N GLN A 129 11.08 -12.95 -6.79
CA GLN A 129 11.90 -14.15 -6.69
C GLN A 129 11.43 -15.06 -5.55
N ASP A 130 11.13 -14.50 -4.40
CA ASP A 130 10.65 -15.27 -3.24
C ASP A 130 9.27 -15.88 -3.51
N LEU A 131 8.37 -15.19 -4.22
CA LEU A 131 7.12 -15.78 -4.67
C LEU A 131 7.33 -16.94 -5.65
N LEU A 132 8.27 -16.81 -6.59
CA LEU A 132 8.60 -17.84 -7.57
C LEU A 132 9.26 -19.07 -6.92
N THR A 133 9.99 -18.88 -5.83
CA THR A 133 10.56 -20.00 -5.07
C THR A 133 9.46 -20.88 -4.47
N ILE A 134 8.35 -20.29 -4.04
CA ILE A 134 7.21 -21.00 -3.46
C ILE A 134 6.31 -21.56 -4.56
N ASN A 135 6.01 -20.76 -5.58
CA ASN A 135 5.16 -21.17 -6.70
C ASN A 135 5.85 -20.86 -8.04
N PRO A 136 6.61 -21.83 -8.61
CA PRO A 136 7.31 -21.65 -9.89
C PRO A 136 6.38 -21.46 -11.10
N ASN A 137 5.09 -21.77 -10.94
CA ASN A 137 4.11 -21.66 -12.03
C ASN A 137 3.59 -20.23 -12.25
N ILE A 138 4.01 -19.27 -11.43
CA ILE A 138 3.62 -17.88 -11.57
C ILE A 138 4.20 -17.30 -12.86
N LYS A 139 3.36 -16.74 -13.70
CA LYS A 139 3.78 -16.04 -14.91
C LYS A 139 4.23 -14.62 -14.56
N VAL A 140 5.50 -14.30 -14.82
CA VAL A 140 6.04 -12.94 -14.66
C VAL A 140 6.00 -12.23 -16.00
N ILE A 141 5.39 -11.03 -16.03
CA ILE A 141 5.25 -10.21 -17.25
C ILE A 141 5.90 -8.85 -17.03
#